data_b03b97329c3b9d00ac64f76496a11ba9
#
_entry.id   b03b97329c3b9d00ac64f76496a11ba9
#
_cell.length_a   1.000
_cell.length_b   1.000
_cell.length_c   1.000
_cell.angle_alpha   90.00
_cell.angle_beta   90.00
_cell.angle_gamma   90.00
#
_symmetry.space_group_name_H-M   'P 1'
#
loop_
_entity.id
_entity.type
_entity.pdbx_description
1 polymer ?
#
loop_
_entity_poly.entity_id
_entity_poly.type
_entity_poly.pdbx_seq_one_letter_code
_entity_poly.pdbx_strand_id
1 'polypeptide(L)'
;MPILEADIALTDFFLFAITLILGLKLQKRKNLRKPRERWVFLLLFYTVSLSSLAGGIAHGFYSNAPESTIFRILWLIIFVNVGFATYSMTHVAAKSLNNMKLLWLLSVFLMPFFIYALLGGNNFLYCALIALFGQIIFLFTSIYEFRRGNLAWKAALLGCLATCLGMIVQVVHIGFENFGPSAIFHMIQAAGMLYYFSFAKQYLGQYST
;
A
#
# COMPACT_ATOMS: atom_id res chain seq x y z
N MET A 1 1.21 28.98 6.29
CA MET A 1 0.28 28.55 5.24
C MET A 1 -0.77 27.67 5.91
N PRO A 2 -2.08 27.92 5.79
CA PRO A 2 -3.08 27.03 6.37
C PRO A 2 -3.07 25.67 5.68
N ILE A 3 -3.37 24.61 6.42
CA ILE A 3 -3.54 23.26 5.85
C ILE A 3 -4.89 23.23 5.13
N LEU A 4 -4.91 22.86 3.84
CA LEU A 4 -6.08 22.97 2.97
C LEU A 4 -7.09 21.84 3.24
N GLU A 5 -6.68 20.59 3.08
CA GLU A 5 -7.47 19.37 3.34
C GLU A 5 -6.91 18.71 4.59
N ALA A 6 -7.16 19.31 5.76
CA ALA A 6 -6.47 18.98 7.00
C ALA A 6 -6.70 17.55 7.47
N ASP A 7 -7.90 17.03 7.35
CA ASP A 7 -8.26 15.66 7.73
C ASP A 7 -7.51 14.61 6.88
N ILE A 8 -7.46 14.83 5.56
CA ILE A 8 -6.76 13.95 4.62
C ILE A 8 -5.25 14.04 4.86
N ALA A 9 -4.69 15.25 4.94
CA ALA A 9 -3.27 15.46 5.14
C ALA A 9 -2.79 14.84 6.47
N LEU A 10 -3.52 15.03 7.56
CA LEU A 10 -3.16 14.49 8.87
C LEU A 10 -3.21 12.96 8.89
N THR A 11 -4.20 12.35 8.25
CA THR A 11 -4.30 10.88 8.18
C THR A 11 -3.27 10.28 7.24
N ASP A 12 -2.86 10.98 6.19
CA ASP A 12 -1.72 10.61 5.36
C ASP A 12 -0.40 10.64 6.16
N PHE A 13 -0.13 11.73 6.91
CA PHE A 13 1.06 11.79 7.77
C PHE A 13 1.04 10.74 8.88
N PHE A 14 -0.13 10.39 9.41
CA PHE A 14 -0.28 9.29 10.35
C PHE A 14 0.06 7.95 9.71
N LEU A 15 -0.45 7.67 8.50
CA LEU A 15 -0.15 6.45 7.74
C LEU A 15 1.34 6.38 7.38
N PHE A 16 1.95 7.51 6.97
CA PHE A 16 3.39 7.63 6.77
C PHE A 16 4.17 7.19 8.01
N ALA A 17 3.86 7.78 9.17
CA ALA A 17 4.59 7.51 10.41
C ALA A 17 4.46 6.03 10.82
N ILE A 18 3.24 5.47 10.79
CA ILE A 18 3.03 4.05 11.12
C ILE A 18 3.82 3.15 10.18
N THR A 19 3.70 3.32 8.87
CA THR A 19 4.34 2.43 7.90
C THR A 19 5.86 2.55 7.93
N LEU A 20 6.41 3.75 8.16
CA LEU A 20 7.83 3.95 8.39
C LEU A 20 8.32 3.18 9.62
N ILE A 21 7.62 3.31 10.75
CA ILE A 21 7.96 2.58 12.00
C ILE A 21 7.91 1.07 11.78
N LEU A 22 6.91 0.56 11.08
CA LEU A 22 6.78 -0.87 10.78
C LEU A 22 7.93 -1.35 9.88
N GLY A 23 8.30 -0.59 8.85
CA GLY A 23 9.45 -0.86 7.99
C GLY A 23 10.75 -0.91 8.79
N LEU A 24 11.02 0.10 9.63
CA LEU A 24 12.20 0.15 10.48
C LEU A 24 12.25 -1.00 11.50
N LYS A 25 11.12 -1.37 12.12
CA LYS A 25 11.03 -2.54 13.00
C LYS A 25 11.34 -3.84 12.26
N LEU A 26 10.86 -3.98 11.02
CA LEU A 26 11.14 -5.17 10.20
C LEU A 26 12.61 -5.22 9.76
N GLN A 27 13.19 -4.07 9.41
CA GLN A 27 14.59 -3.96 9.01
C GLN A 27 15.55 -4.39 10.13
N LYS A 28 15.24 -4.06 11.38
CA LYS A 28 16.06 -4.40 12.56
C LYS A 28 15.97 -5.87 12.97
N ARG A 29 15.03 -6.65 12.40
CA ARG A 29 14.89 -8.08 12.77
C ARG A 29 16.08 -8.89 12.26
N LYS A 30 16.64 -9.70 13.15
CA LYS A 30 17.73 -10.65 12.88
C LYS A 30 17.21 -12.09 12.89
N ASN A 31 18.04 -13.05 12.48
CA ASN A 31 17.76 -14.49 12.55
C ASN A 31 16.46 -14.91 11.86
N LEU A 32 16.23 -14.38 10.65
CA LEU A 32 15.07 -14.73 9.86
C LEU A 32 15.28 -16.06 9.12
N ARG A 33 14.24 -16.91 9.05
CA ARG A 33 14.25 -18.12 8.22
C ARG A 33 14.30 -17.81 6.72
N LYS A 34 13.69 -16.68 6.30
CA LYS A 34 13.63 -16.23 4.91
C LYS A 34 14.23 -14.83 4.75
N PRO A 35 15.54 -14.64 5.00
CA PRO A 35 16.14 -13.30 4.98
C PRO A 35 16.10 -12.64 3.61
N ARG A 36 16.16 -13.44 2.52
CA ARG A 36 16.08 -12.95 1.14
C ARG A 36 14.71 -12.38 0.77
N GLU A 37 13.66 -12.77 1.48
CA GLU A 37 12.29 -12.28 1.24
C GLU A 37 12.02 -10.97 1.98
N ARG A 38 12.86 -10.59 2.95
CA ARG A 38 12.65 -9.39 3.77
C ARG A 38 12.55 -8.12 2.94
N TRP A 39 13.33 -8.00 1.88
CA TRP A 39 13.36 -6.80 1.04
C TRP A 39 12.00 -6.49 0.42
N VAL A 40 11.22 -7.52 0.07
CA VAL A 40 9.88 -7.35 -0.52
C VAL A 40 8.93 -6.65 0.46
N PHE A 41 8.97 -7.07 1.72
CA PHE A 41 8.16 -6.41 2.75
C PHE A 41 8.69 -5.03 3.14
N LEU A 42 10.01 -4.82 3.13
CA LEU A 42 10.57 -3.49 3.31
C LEU A 42 10.16 -2.56 2.18
N LEU A 43 10.18 -3.05 0.94
CA LEU A 43 9.69 -2.30 -0.21
C LEU A 43 8.22 -1.91 -0.01
N LEU A 44 7.33 -2.84 0.41
CA LEU A 44 5.93 -2.54 0.70
C LEU A 44 5.79 -1.40 1.73
N PHE A 45 6.45 -1.52 2.90
CA PHE A 45 6.29 -0.54 3.97
C PHE A 45 6.87 0.83 3.61
N TYR A 46 8.04 0.89 2.98
CA TYR A 46 8.67 2.16 2.61
C TYR A 46 7.98 2.84 1.45
N THR A 47 7.46 2.10 0.47
CA THR A 47 6.71 2.70 -0.64
C THR A 47 5.36 3.24 -0.20
N VAL A 48 4.62 2.52 0.67
CA VAL A 48 3.38 3.07 1.26
C VAL A 48 3.70 4.29 2.12
N SER A 49 4.79 4.26 2.91
CA SER A 49 5.22 5.40 3.71
C SER A 49 5.51 6.62 2.82
N LEU A 50 6.31 6.46 1.76
CA LEU A 50 6.66 7.56 0.87
C LEU A 50 5.47 8.09 0.07
N SER A 51 4.57 7.20 -0.37
CA SER A 51 3.32 7.57 -1.01
C SER A 51 2.44 8.44 -0.10
N SER A 52 2.27 8.03 1.16
CA SER A 52 1.48 8.77 2.15
C SER A 52 2.14 10.11 2.53
N LEU A 53 3.47 10.17 2.60
CA LEU A 53 4.15 11.45 2.81
C LEU A 53 3.87 12.42 1.65
N ALA A 54 3.98 11.93 0.42
CA ALA A 54 3.69 12.74 -0.77
C ALA A 54 2.21 13.15 -0.83
N GLY A 55 1.27 12.25 -0.46
CA GLY A 55 -0.15 12.52 -0.34
C GLY A 55 -0.45 13.61 0.69
N GLY A 56 0.09 13.49 1.88
CA GLY A 56 -0.07 14.48 2.95
C GLY A 56 0.44 15.87 2.56
N ILE A 57 1.55 15.94 1.82
CA ILE A 57 2.06 17.22 1.27
C ILE A 57 1.13 17.74 0.17
N ALA A 58 0.68 16.88 -0.77
CA ALA A 58 -0.19 17.27 -1.86
C ALA A 58 -1.53 17.83 -1.34
N HIS A 59 -2.19 17.10 -0.45
CA HIS A 59 -3.48 17.49 0.14
C HIS A 59 -3.35 18.67 1.10
N GLY A 60 -2.29 18.70 1.91
CA GLY A 60 -2.11 19.74 2.91
C GLY A 60 -1.73 21.11 2.34
N PHE A 61 -0.97 21.15 1.23
CA PHE A 61 -0.35 22.41 0.80
C PHE A 61 -0.54 22.75 -0.68
N TYR A 62 -0.97 21.80 -1.51
CA TYR A 62 -1.01 21.98 -2.98
C TYR A 62 -2.35 21.59 -3.62
N SER A 63 -3.38 21.18 -2.84
CA SER A 63 -4.66 20.76 -3.42
C SER A 63 -5.39 21.89 -4.16
N ASN A 64 -5.12 23.14 -3.83
CA ASN A 64 -5.63 24.32 -4.54
C ASN A 64 -4.81 24.74 -5.77
N ALA A 65 -3.72 24.04 -6.08
CA ALA A 65 -2.83 24.32 -7.21
C ALA A 65 -2.52 23.04 -8.00
N PRO A 66 -3.53 22.32 -8.52
CA PRO A 66 -3.36 21.01 -9.17
C PRO A 66 -2.52 21.07 -10.46
N GLU A 67 -2.41 22.25 -11.09
CA GLU A 67 -1.59 22.48 -12.27
C GLU A 67 -0.12 22.77 -11.96
N SER A 68 0.25 22.93 -10.68
CA SER A 68 1.62 23.22 -10.30
C SER A 68 2.53 22.03 -10.56
N THR A 69 3.78 22.30 -10.96
CA THR A 69 4.80 21.27 -11.16
C THR A 69 5.03 20.43 -9.90
N ILE A 70 4.97 21.07 -8.72
CA ILE A 70 5.15 20.36 -7.44
C ILE A 70 4.03 19.34 -7.22
N PHE A 71 2.77 19.73 -7.44
CA PHE A 71 1.64 18.81 -7.30
C PHE A 71 1.76 17.62 -8.26
N ARG A 72 2.13 17.84 -9.52
CA ARG A 72 2.36 16.78 -10.51
C ARG A 72 3.50 15.83 -10.10
N ILE A 73 4.60 16.38 -9.56
CA ILE A 73 5.72 15.55 -9.04
C ILE A 73 5.26 14.70 -7.85
N LEU A 74 4.50 15.27 -6.91
CA LEU A 74 3.95 14.51 -5.77
C LEU A 74 3.06 13.36 -6.24
N TRP A 75 2.18 13.60 -7.22
CA TRP A 75 1.35 12.54 -7.80
C TRP A 75 2.17 11.48 -8.53
N LEU A 76 3.22 11.86 -9.26
CA LEU A 76 4.13 10.89 -9.87
C LEU A 76 4.80 10.00 -8.80
N ILE A 77 5.24 10.59 -7.68
CA ILE A 77 5.79 9.84 -6.55
C ILE A 77 4.75 8.85 -6.00
N ILE A 78 3.48 9.28 -5.84
CA ILE A 78 2.39 8.42 -5.38
C ILE A 78 2.19 7.24 -6.34
N PHE A 79 2.04 7.48 -7.65
CA PHE A 79 1.85 6.43 -8.66
C PHE A 79 2.97 5.39 -8.65
N VAL A 80 4.23 5.85 -8.67
CA VAL A 80 5.40 4.97 -8.67
C VAL A 80 5.43 4.10 -7.41
N ASN A 81 5.16 4.68 -6.25
CA ASN A 81 5.20 3.96 -4.99
C ASN A 81 4.02 3.00 -4.82
N VAL A 82 2.81 3.35 -5.27
CA VAL A 82 1.67 2.42 -5.32
C VAL A 82 1.97 1.24 -6.24
N GLY A 83 2.63 1.48 -7.37
CA GLY A 83 3.11 0.43 -8.26
C GLY A 83 4.09 -0.54 -7.58
N PHE A 84 5.07 -0.02 -6.84
CA PHE A 84 6.02 -0.86 -6.08
C PHE A 84 5.37 -1.59 -4.91
N ALA A 85 4.41 -0.98 -4.21
CA ALA A 85 3.63 -1.65 -3.18
C ALA A 85 2.85 -2.84 -3.78
N THR A 86 2.19 -2.61 -4.92
CA THR A 86 1.47 -3.64 -5.67
C THR A 86 2.40 -4.75 -6.15
N TYR A 87 3.59 -4.39 -6.67
CA TYR A 87 4.63 -5.36 -7.04
C TYR A 87 5.03 -6.23 -5.84
N SER A 88 5.24 -5.63 -4.68
CA SER A 88 5.63 -6.35 -3.46
C SER A 88 4.61 -7.42 -3.07
N MET A 89 3.33 -7.08 -3.07
CA MET A 89 2.26 -8.01 -2.75
C MET A 89 2.13 -9.13 -3.79
N THR A 90 2.18 -8.77 -5.08
CA THR A 90 2.13 -9.72 -6.18
C THR A 90 3.34 -10.65 -6.18
N HIS A 91 4.53 -10.16 -5.80
CA HIS A 91 5.74 -10.98 -5.67
C HIS A 91 5.59 -12.07 -4.61
N VAL A 92 5.08 -11.73 -3.43
CA VAL A 92 4.83 -12.71 -2.35
C VAL A 92 3.80 -13.74 -2.81
N ALA A 93 2.72 -13.30 -3.48
CA ALA A 93 1.71 -14.20 -4.04
C ALA A 93 2.28 -15.12 -5.12
N ALA A 94 3.00 -14.55 -6.10
CA ALA A 94 3.63 -15.29 -7.19
C ALA A 94 4.58 -16.38 -6.69
N LYS A 95 5.34 -16.05 -5.64
CA LYS A 95 6.27 -16.99 -5.01
C LYS A 95 5.54 -18.09 -4.26
N SER A 96 4.47 -17.77 -3.53
CA SER A 96 3.66 -18.75 -2.83
C SER A 96 2.96 -19.72 -3.80
N LEU A 97 2.46 -19.22 -4.93
CA LEU A 97 1.81 -20.01 -5.96
C LEU A 97 2.79 -20.69 -6.94
N ASN A 98 4.10 -20.48 -6.76
CA ASN A 98 5.15 -20.89 -7.70
C ASN A 98 4.86 -20.46 -9.15
N ASN A 99 4.32 -19.25 -9.33
CA ASN A 99 3.92 -18.71 -10.64
C ASN A 99 4.46 -17.30 -10.85
N MET A 100 5.71 -17.18 -11.26
CA MET A 100 6.37 -15.89 -11.51
C MET A 100 5.83 -15.15 -12.74
N LYS A 101 5.00 -15.78 -13.60
CA LYS A 101 4.34 -15.13 -14.73
C LYS A 101 3.39 -14.01 -14.27
N LEU A 102 2.89 -14.09 -13.03
CA LEU A 102 2.09 -13.03 -12.42
C LEU A 102 2.82 -11.69 -12.36
N LEU A 103 4.14 -11.68 -12.16
CA LEU A 103 4.93 -10.44 -12.17
C LEU A 103 5.06 -9.84 -13.56
N TRP A 104 5.19 -10.68 -14.58
CA TRP A 104 5.19 -10.21 -15.97
C TRP A 104 3.84 -9.59 -16.33
N LEU A 105 2.73 -10.27 -16.00
CA LEU A 105 1.38 -9.76 -16.21
C LEU A 105 1.18 -8.41 -15.49
N LEU A 106 1.64 -8.29 -14.24
CA LEU A 106 1.60 -7.03 -13.50
C LEU A 106 2.39 -5.94 -14.22
N SER A 107 3.60 -6.24 -14.72
CA SER A 107 4.43 -5.23 -15.40
C SER A 107 3.74 -4.67 -16.63
N VAL A 108 3.11 -5.54 -17.43
CA VAL A 108 2.31 -5.12 -18.61
C VAL A 108 1.11 -4.28 -18.17
N PHE A 109 0.41 -4.68 -17.12
CA PHE A 109 -0.74 -3.96 -16.57
C PHE A 109 -0.35 -2.57 -16.03
N LEU A 110 0.81 -2.42 -15.39
CA LEU A 110 1.25 -1.14 -14.80
C LEU A 110 1.72 -0.12 -15.85
N MET A 111 2.18 -0.55 -17.02
CA MET A 111 2.78 0.33 -18.02
C MET A 111 1.89 1.51 -18.42
N PRO A 112 0.60 1.35 -18.79
CA PRO A 112 -0.25 2.49 -19.17
C PRO A 112 -0.46 3.48 -18.04
N PHE A 113 -0.47 3.03 -16.78
CA PHE A 113 -0.62 3.92 -15.63
C PHE A 113 0.63 4.76 -15.37
N PHE A 114 1.82 4.19 -15.57
CA PHE A 114 3.06 4.96 -15.50
C PHE A 114 3.16 5.99 -16.63
N ILE A 115 2.77 5.65 -17.84
CA ILE A 115 2.70 6.61 -18.95
C ILE A 115 1.73 7.73 -18.59
N TYR A 116 0.54 7.43 -18.09
CA TYR A 116 -0.44 8.42 -17.64
C TYR A 116 0.15 9.35 -16.57
N ALA A 117 0.84 8.81 -15.56
CA ALA A 117 1.47 9.60 -14.51
C ALA A 117 2.59 10.51 -15.05
N LEU A 118 3.42 10.00 -15.98
CA LEU A 118 4.47 10.79 -16.64
C LEU A 118 3.90 11.94 -17.48
N LEU A 119 2.71 11.79 -18.04
CA LEU A 119 1.99 12.84 -18.77
C LEU A 119 1.29 13.85 -17.83
N GLY A 120 1.53 13.76 -16.52
CA GLY A 120 0.98 14.67 -15.51
C GLY A 120 -0.41 14.30 -15.00
N GLY A 121 -0.82 13.04 -15.23
CA GLY A 121 -2.07 12.52 -14.68
C GLY A 121 -2.07 12.46 -13.16
N ASN A 122 -3.19 12.85 -12.54
CA ASN A 122 -3.34 12.97 -11.08
C ASN A 122 -4.68 12.39 -10.57
N ASN A 123 -5.29 11.48 -11.32
CA ASN A 123 -6.57 10.91 -10.94
C ASN A 123 -6.38 9.72 -9.98
N PHE A 124 -6.92 9.85 -8.77
CA PHE A 124 -6.89 8.81 -7.73
C PHE A 124 -7.44 7.46 -8.21
N LEU A 125 -8.44 7.44 -9.09
CA LEU A 125 -9.03 6.19 -9.60
C LEU A 125 -7.98 5.27 -10.22
N TYR A 126 -7.00 5.80 -10.93
CA TYR A 126 -5.94 4.99 -11.54
C TYR A 126 -4.99 4.41 -10.47
N CYS A 127 -4.68 5.17 -9.41
CA CYS A 127 -3.94 4.61 -8.26
C CYS A 127 -4.72 3.48 -7.60
N ALA A 128 -6.03 3.66 -7.41
CA ALA A 128 -6.91 2.64 -6.84
C ALA A 128 -6.96 1.38 -7.71
N LEU A 129 -7.02 1.50 -9.05
CA LEU A 129 -6.99 0.35 -9.97
C LEU A 129 -5.66 -0.41 -9.91
N ILE A 130 -4.53 0.30 -9.81
CA ILE A 130 -3.21 -0.34 -9.62
C ILE A 130 -3.19 -1.14 -8.31
N ALA A 131 -3.61 -0.52 -7.21
CA ALA A 131 -3.65 -1.17 -5.91
C ALA A 131 -4.61 -2.36 -5.90
N LEU A 132 -5.81 -2.21 -6.48
CA LEU A 132 -6.84 -3.24 -6.54
C LEU A 132 -6.37 -4.50 -7.28
N PHE A 133 -5.63 -4.34 -8.37
CA PHE A 133 -5.07 -5.48 -9.12
C PHE A 133 -4.18 -6.36 -8.22
N GLY A 134 -3.24 -5.76 -7.52
CA GLY A 134 -2.38 -6.49 -6.59
C GLY A 134 -3.14 -7.05 -5.39
N GLN A 135 -4.11 -6.30 -4.86
CA GLN A 135 -4.96 -6.74 -3.75
C GLN A 135 -5.80 -7.97 -4.11
N ILE A 136 -6.37 -8.03 -5.31
CA ILE A 136 -7.14 -9.19 -5.77
C ILE A 136 -6.27 -10.44 -5.82
N ILE A 137 -5.09 -10.36 -6.46
CA ILE A 137 -4.16 -11.49 -6.55
C ILE A 137 -3.75 -11.94 -5.14
N PHE A 138 -3.40 -10.99 -4.27
CA PHE A 138 -2.94 -11.28 -2.92
C PHE A 138 -4.06 -11.84 -2.04
N LEU A 139 -5.30 -11.36 -2.20
CA LEU A 139 -6.50 -11.84 -1.50
C LEU A 139 -6.78 -13.32 -1.83
N PHE A 140 -6.85 -13.65 -3.12
CA PHE A 140 -7.08 -15.03 -3.55
C PHE A 140 -5.96 -15.96 -3.08
N THR A 141 -4.71 -15.52 -3.16
CA THR A 141 -3.56 -16.28 -2.63
C THR A 141 -3.68 -16.48 -1.12
N SER A 142 -4.10 -15.43 -0.39
CA SER A 142 -4.27 -15.50 1.06
C SER A 142 -5.35 -16.49 1.47
N ILE A 143 -6.48 -16.51 0.75
CA ILE A 143 -7.56 -17.48 0.95
C ILE A 143 -7.06 -18.90 0.68
N TYR A 144 -6.38 -19.10 -0.45
CA TYR A 144 -5.85 -20.39 -0.87
C TYR A 144 -4.86 -20.97 0.17
N GLU A 145 -3.87 -20.19 0.56
CA GLU A 145 -2.85 -20.60 1.52
C GLU A 145 -3.43 -20.83 2.93
N PHE A 146 -4.36 -19.98 3.37
CA PHE A 146 -5.03 -20.15 4.65
C PHE A 146 -5.86 -21.44 4.69
N ARG A 147 -6.57 -21.78 3.61
CA ARG A 147 -7.32 -23.05 3.49
C ARG A 147 -6.42 -24.28 3.49
N ARG A 148 -5.16 -24.14 3.09
CA ARG A 148 -4.14 -25.19 3.18
C ARG A 148 -3.52 -25.34 4.58
N GLY A 149 -4.01 -24.61 5.57
CA GLY A 149 -3.53 -24.66 6.94
C GLY A 149 -2.37 -23.73 7.26
N ASN A 150 -1.96 -22.86 6.34
CA ASN A 150 -0.90 -21.89 6.57
C ASN A 150 -1.43 -20.70 7.37
N LEU A 151 -1.40 -20.79 8.70
CA LEU A 151 -2.00 -19.81 9.62
C LEU A 151 -1.40 -18.40 9.49
N ALA A 152 -0.16 -18.25 9.02
CA ALA A 152 0.42 -16.93 8.79
C ALA A 152 -0.43 -16.09 7.81
N TRP A 153 -1.05 -16.74 6.81
CA TRP A 153 -1.85 -16.06 5.81
C TRP A 153 -3.21 -15.54 6.32
N LYS A 154 -3.63 -15.92 7.54
CA LYS A 154 -4.77 -15.27 8.20
C LYS A 154 -4.55 -13.77 8.38
N ALA A 155 -3.34 -13.37 8.78
CA ALA A 155 -3.01 -11.95 8.93
C ALA A 155 -2.97 -11.24 7.57
N ALA A 156 -2.45 -11.89 6.50
CA ALA A 156 -2.50 -11.36 5.14
C ALA A 156 -3.95 -11.13 4.68
N LEU A 157 -4.83 -12.11 4.90
CA LEU A 157 -6.25 -12.01 4.56
C LEU A 157 -6.93 -10.84 5.27
N LEU A 158 -6.70 -10.67 6.58
CA LEU A 158 -7.26 -9.54 7.35
C LEU A 158 -6.72 -8.19 6.83
N GLY A 159 -5.45 -8.11 6.47
CA GLY A 159 -4.87 -6.92 5.84
C GLY A 159 -5.54 -6.58 4.50
N CYS A 160 -5.76 -7.60 3.64
CA CYS A 160 -6.48 -7.43 2.38
C CYS A 160 -7.91 -6.94 2.59
N LEU A 161 -8.65 -7.57 3.51
CA LEU A 161 -10.03 -7.20 3.80
C LEU A 161 -10.13 -5.77 4.32
N ALA A 162 -9.21 -5.36 5.21
CA ALA A 162 -9.14 -3.98 5.69
C ALA A 162 -8.88 -3.01 4.53
N THR A 163 -7.89 -3.28 3.67
CA THR A 163 -7.58 -2.41 2.53
C THR A 163 -8.74 -2.33 1.53
N CYS A 164 -9.38 -3.46 1.22
CA CYS A 164 -10.58 -3.49 0.36
C CYS A 164 -11.73 -2.69 0.97
N LEU A 165 -11.99 -2.83 2.28
CA LEU A 165 -13.00 -2.04 2.99
C LEU A 165 -12.69 -0.53 2.88
N GLY A 166 -11.45 -0.13 3.09
CA GLY A 166 -11.03 1.26 2.93
C GLY A 166 -11.30 1.79 1.52
N MET A 167 -10.97 1.00 0.48
CA MET A 167 -11.26 1.38 -0.92
C MET A 167 -12.77 1.51 -1.18
N ILE A 168 -13.59 0.63 -0.60
CA ILE A 168 -15.05 0.73 -0.71
C ILE A 168 -15.54 2.02 -0.07
N VAL A 169 -15.09 2.35 1.16
CA VAL A 169 -15.42 3.60 1.86
C VAL A 169 -15.10 4.81 1.00
N GLN A 170 -13.93 4.81 0.36
CA GLN A 170 -13.49 5.89 -0.52
C GLN A 170 -14.37 6.02 -1.77
N VAL A 171 -14.70 4.91 -2.43
CA VAL A 171 -15.49 4.90 -3.68
C VAL A 171 -16.96 5.22 -3.44
N VAL A 172 -17.53 4.73 -2.32
CA VAL A 172 -18.94 5.00 -1.94
C VAL A 172 -19.09 6.37 -1.26
N HIS A 173 -17.98 7.10 -1.04
CA HIS A 173 -17.98 8.42 -0.40
C HIS A 173 -18.54 8.44 1.02
N ILE A 174 -18.25 7.40 1.82
CA ILE A 174 -18.64 7.35 3.23
C ILE A 174 -17.72 8.27 4.04
N GLY A 175 -18.28 9.32 4.61
CA GLY A 175 -17.57 10.32 5.43
C GLY A 175 -18.46 10.89 6.52
N PHE A 176 -17.87 11.70 7.40
CA PHE A 176 -18.53 12.48 8.44
C PHE A 176 -18.27 13.96 8.22
N GLU A 177 -18.99 14.84 8.91
CA GLU A 177 -18.96 16.30 8.72
C GLU A 177 -17.55 16.91 8.67
N ASN A 178 -16.63 16.42 9.52
CA ASN A 178 -15.24 16.90 9.60
C ASN A 178 -14.19 15.84 9.27
N PHE A 179 -14.60 14.73 8.65
CA PHE A 179 -13.72 13.59 8.38
C PHE A 179 -14.14 12.90 7.08
N GLY A 180 -13.49 13.27 6.00
CA GLY A 180 -13.83 12.83 4.65
C GLY A 180 -13.54 11.35 4.37
N PRO A 181 -14.07 10.81 3.25
CA PRO A 181 -13.87 9.41 2.85
C PRO A 181 -12.40 9.02 2.73
N SER A 182 -11.57 9.92 2.21
CA SER A 182 -10.11 9.69 2.06
C SER A 182 -9.43 9.55 3.42
N ALA A 183 -9.82 10.37 4.40
CA ALA A 183 -9.27 10.30 5.75
C ALA A 183 -9.64 8.96 6.43
N ILE A 184 -10.89 8.51 6.29
CA ILE A 184 -11.33 7.20 6.79
C ILE A 184 -10.57 6.07 6.09
N PHE A 185 -10.39 6.16 4.76
CA PHE A 185 -9.61 5.20 3.99
C PHE A 185 -8.19 5.06 4.55
N HIS A 186 -7.48 6.16 4.80
CA HIS A 186 -6.11 6.13 5.34
C HIS A 186 -6.04 5.48 6.73
N MET A 187 -7.04 5.73 7.59
CA MET A 187 -7.11 5.11 8.92
C MET A 187 -7.32 3.59 8.83
N ILE A 188 -8.23 3.15 7.96
CA ILE A 188 -8.46 1.72 7.72
C ILE A 188 -7.22 1.07 7.09
N GLN A 189 -6.56 1.76 6.15
CA GLN A 189 -5.33 1.30 5.54
C GLN A 189 -4.19 1.17 6.57
N ALA A 190 -4.07 2.09 7.52
CA ALA A 190 -3.11 1.98 8.61
C ALA A 190 -3.33 0.70 9.44
N ALA A 191 -4.60 0.37 9.77
CA ALA A 191 -4.94 -0.89 10.41
C ALA A 191 -4.57 -2.10 9.53
N GLY A 192 -4.84 -2.04 8.22
CA GLY A 192 -4.41 -3.05 7.25
C GLY A 192 -2.90 -3.29 7.26
N MET A 193 -2.11 -2.21 7.34
CA MET A 193 -0.64 -2.30 7.40
C MET A 193 -0.13 -2.98 8.67
N LEU A 194 -0.82 -2.86 9.80
CA LEU A 194 -0.50 -3.62 11.01
C LEU A 194 -0.70 -5.15 10.80
N TYR A 195 -1.74 -5.54 10.11
CA TYR A 195 -1.96 -6.94 9.73
C TYR A 195 -0.90 -7.44 8.75
N TYR A 196 -0.51 -6.65 7.74
CA TYR A 196 0.58 -7.00 6.84
C TYR A 196 1.92 -7.11 7.55
N PHE A 197 2.17 -6.30 8.57
CA PHE A 197 3.35 -6.44 9.41
C PHE A 197 3.32 -7.75 10.23
N SER A 198 2.18 -8.11 10.80
CA SER A 198 2.00 -9.38 11.47
C SER A 198 2.24 -10.56 10.53
N PHE A 199 1.69 -10.49 9.32
CA PHE A 199 1.95 -11.46 8.25
C PHE A 199 3.44 -11.55 7.92
N ALA A 200 4.10 -10.42 7.66
CA ALA A 200 5.52 -10.38 7.33
C ALA A 200 6.37 -11.04 8.41
N LYS A 201 6.07 -10.78 9.69
CA LYS A 201 6.76 -11.41 10.82
C LYS A 201 6.62 -12.94 10.82
N GLN A 202 5.42 -13.44 10.58
CA GLN A 202 5.12 -14.89 10.59
C GLN A 202 5.70 -15.55 9.32
N TYR A 203 5.53 -14.93 8.16
CA TYR A 203 6.01 -15.44 6.88
C TYR A 203 7.53 -15.56 6.81
N LEU A 204 8.23 -14.55 7.30
CA LEU A 204 9.69 -14.54 7.36
C LEU A 204 10.22 -15.52 8.43
N GLY A 205 9.43 -15.78 9.47
CA GLY A 205 9.79 -16.65 10.59
C GLY A 205 11.01 -16.15 11.36
N GLN A 206 11.26 -16.75 12.49
CA GLN A 206 12.53 -16.63 13.22
C GLN A 206 13.02 -18.03 13.58
N TYR A 207 14.34 -18.26 13.53
CA TYR A 207 14.88 -19.44 14.20
C TYR A 207 14.71 -19.24 15.71
N SER A 208 14.19 -20.26 16.41
CA SER A 208 14.31 -20.31 17.87
C SER A 208 15.80 -20.35 18.23
N THR A 209 16.25 -19.33 18.92
CA THR A 209 17.58 -19.31 19.54
C THR A 209 17.64 -20.26 20.69
#